data_12d8944a82c93f676024a63fb579e871
#
_entry.id   12d8944a82c93f676024a63fb579e871
#
_cell.length_a   1.000
_cell.length_b   1.000
_cell.length_c   1.000
_cell.angle_alpha   90.00
_cell.angle_beta   90.00
_cell.angle_gamma   90.00
#
_symmetry.space_group_name_H-M   'P 1'
#
loop_
_entity.id
_entity.type
_entity.pdbx_description
1 polymer ?
#
loop_
_entity_poly.entity_id
_entity_poly.type
_entity_poly.pdbx_seq_one_letter_code
_entity_poly.pdbx_strand_id
1 'polypeptide(L)'
;MKIRPTICCAALLALCSCNTTPQKPQHADALSLSNPVTRKQAIKTAYAYVNLKWEATSNNRLHGLDPNGQHVDTPDADAAPQLGSAMWWKPGTNYGMPYKWGGFDTPEEFLLRLAQESPVYAGDYASDSKVAGGDDAVSSYAAGIDCSGLVSRCWNLPRPYSTRELGGLCVQLQDFSELQPGDIALKPGTHVILFDSWVDDAHSVFYAVEAGGVPHWKCYRYRISIETLKRLGYTPHRYKNIR
;
A
#
# COMPACT_ATOMS: atom_id res chain seq x y z
N MET A 1 -82.89 1.66 -15.93
CA MET A 1 -81.80 2.44 -15.36
C MET A 1 -80.53 1.68 -15.66
N LYS A 2 -79.74 2.13 -16.67
CA LYS A 2 -78.50 1.42 -17.19
C LYS A 2 -77.28 2.08 -16.56
N ILE A 3 -76.54 1.33 -15.77
CA ILE A 3 -75.29 1.77 -15.20
C ILE A 3 -74.12 1.31 -16.15
N ARG A 4 -73.37 2.29 -16.66
CA ARG A 4 -72.15 2.03 -17.46
C ARG A 4 -70.95 1.82 -16.52
N PRO A 5 -70.06 0.87 -16.76
CA PRO A 5 -68.78 0.77 -16.03
C PRO A 5 -67.71 1.69 -16.63
N THR A 6 -67.07 2.45 -15.78
CA THR A 6 -65.91 3.30 -16.10
C THR A 6 -64.65 2.43 -16.13
N ILE A 7 -63.98 2.44 -17.24
CA ILE A 7 -62.67 1.76 -17.45
C ILE A 7 -61.58 2.69 -16.90
N CYS A 8 -60.88 2.24 -15.86
CA CYS A 8 -59.71 2.92 -15.32
C CYS A 8 -58.47 2.40 -16.01
N CYS A 9 -57.83 3.25 -16.85
CA CYS A 9 -56.55 2.94 -17.50
C CYS A 9 -55.43 3.13 -16.48
N ALA A 10 -54.84 2.02 -16.02
CA ALA A 10 -53.64 2.06 -15.19
C ALA A 10 -52.42 2.14 -16.13
N ALA A 11 -51.75 3.28 -16.14
CA ALA A 11 -50.46 3.46 -16.82
C ALA A 11 -49.35 2.78 -16.01
N LEU A 12 -48.76 1.71 -16.53
CA LEU A 12 -47.51 1.12 -16.00
C LEU A 12 -46.35 2.04 -16.34
N LEU A 13 -45.79 2.71 -15.34
CA LEU A 13 -44.49 3.35 -15.41
C LEU A 13 -43.39 2.27 -15.22
N ALA A 14 -42.76 1.89 -16.32
CA ALA A 14 -41.54 1.06 -16.26
C ALA A 14 -40.39 1.92 -15.75
N LEU A 15 -40.02 1.74 -14.50
CA LEU A 15 -38.78 2.28 -13.93
C LEU A 15 -37.60 1.46 -14.47
N CYS A 16 -36.93 1.98 -15.49
CA CYS A 16 -35.65 1.48 -15.95
C CYS A 16 -34.60 1.82 -14.87
N SER A 17 -34.30 0.89 -13.98
CA SER A 17 -33.22 1.00 -13.02
C SER A 17 -31.89 0.75 -13.76
N CYS A 18 -31.22 1.81 -14.17
CA CYS A 18 -29.85 1.72 -14.65
C CYS A 18 -28.94 1.45 -13.44
N ASN A 19 -28.68 0.17 -13.14
CA ASN A 19 -27.58 -0.25 -12.27
C ASN A 19 -26.25 0.02 -12.99
N THR A 20 -25.74 1.24 -12.90
CA THR A 20 -24.35 1.53 -13.23
C THR A 20 -23.50 1.17 -12.02
N THR A 21 -22.98 -0.04 -11.99
CA THR A 21 -21.83 -0.39 -11.13
C THR A 21 -20.71 0.57 -11.43
N PRO A 22 -20.10 1.26 -10.45
CA PRO A 22 -18.95 2.12 -10.71
C PRO A 22 -17.82 1.29 -11.30
N GLN A 23 -17.52 1.49 -12.55
CA GLN A 23 -16.41 0.83 -13.23
C GLN A 23 -15.11 1.37 -12.65
N LYS A 24 -14.27 0.46 -12.10
CA LYS A 24 -12.94 0.81 -11.58
C LYS A 24 -12.16 1.52 -12.71
N PRO A 25 -11.53 2.70 -12.47
CA PRO A 25 -10.84 3.44 -13.53
C PRO A 25 -9.79 2.56 -14.21
N GLN A 26 -9.76 2.58 -15.52
CA GLN A 26 -8.76 1.87 -16.33
C GLN A 26 -7.39 2.53 -16.17
N HIS A 27 -6.30 1.79 -16.44
CA HIS A 27 -4.92 2.28 -16.29
C HIS A 27 -4.64 3.60 -17.05
N ALA A 28 -5.29 3.82 -18.19
CA ALA A 28 -5.17 5.05 -18.97
C ALA A 28 -5.68 6.28 -18.20
N ASP A 29 -6.78 6.14 -17.45
CA ASP A 29 -7.37 7.21 -16.65
C ASP A 29 -6.46 7.62 -15.48
N ALA A 30 -5.75 6.68 -14.88
CA ALA A 30 -4.82 6.93 -13.80
C ALA A 30 -3.63 7.79 -14.24
N LEU A 31 -3.09 7.55 -15.43
CA LEU A 31 -1.99 8.34 -16.00
C LEU A 31 -2.42 9.77 -16.36
N SER A 32 -3.67 9.97 -16.79
CA SER A 32 -4.24 11.28 -17.10
C SER A 32 -4.56 12.10 -15.86
N LEU A 33 -4.87 11.44 -14.74
CA LEU A 33 -5.22 12.06 -13.46
C LEU A 33 -4.01 12.33 -12.56
N SER A 34 -2.87 11.65 -12.79
CA SER A 34 -1.67 11.84 -11.99
C SER A 34 -0.81 12.98 -12.52
N ASN A 35 -0.46 13.92 -11.64
CA ASN A 35 0.56 14.91 -11.97
C ASN A 35 1.92 14.23 -12.15
N PRO A 36 2.76 14.69 -13.09
CA PRO A 36 4.13 14.20 -13.19
C PRO A 36 4.87 14.38 -11.88
N VAL A 37 5.59 13.35 -11.47
CA VAL A 37 6.42 13.37 -10.26
C VAL A 37 7.89 13.46 -10.65
N THR A 38 8.67 14.29 -9.94
CA THR A 38 10.12 14.28 -10.12
C THR A 38 10.75 13.16 -9.29
N ARG A 39 11.89 12.61 -9.76
CA ARG A 39 12.67 11.62 -9.01
C ARG A 39 13.01 12.09 -7.61
N LYS A 40 13.44 13.37 -7.49
CA LYS A 40 13.71 14.00 -6.18
C LYS A 40 12.49 13.98 -5.25
N GLN A 41 11.31 14.25 -5.80
CA GLN A 41 10.06 14.22 -5.03
C GLN A 41 9.72 12.80 -4.57
N ALA A 42 9.81 11.81 -5.47
CA ALA A 42 9.54 10.41 -5.13
C ALA A 42 10.44 9.93 -3.97
N ILE A 43 11.73 10.20 -4.04
CA ILE A 43 12.69 9.84 -3.00
C ILE A 43 12.45 10.64 -1.71
N LYS A 44 12.17 11.95 -1.80
CA LYS A 44 11.81 12.76 -0.62
C LYS A 44 10.59 12.18 0.10
N THR A 45 9.56 11.77 -0.65
CA THR A 45 8.38 11.12 -0.09
C THR A 45 8.77 9.81 0.60
N ALA A 46 9.54 8.94 -0.06
CA ALA A 46 9.99 7.68 0.55
C ALA A 46 10.71 7.89 1.89
N TYR A 47 11.60 8.88 1.96
CA TYR A 47 12.31 9.21 3.20
C TYR A 47 11.41 9.77 4.30
N ALA A 48 10.30 10.43 3.98
CA ALA A 48 9.33 10.86 4.99
C ALA A 48 8.72 9.66 5.73
N TYR A 49 8.49 8.53 5.05
CA TYR A 49 8.02 7.30 5.66
C TYR A 49 9.11 6.57 6.46
N VAL A 50 10.32 6.49 5.92
CA VAL A 50 11.47 5.83 6.58
C VAL A 50 11.85 6.53 7.88
N ASN A 51 11.85 7.85 7.87
CA ASN A 51 12.29 8.70 8.98
C ASN A 51 11.15 9.17 9.90
N LEU A 52 9.92 8.70 9.65
CA LEU A 52 8.77 9.07 10.47
C LEU A 52 9.05 8.73 11.94
N LYS A 53 9.09 9.78 12.79
CA LYS A 53 9.11 9.63 14.24
C LYS A 53 7.68 9.62 14.77
N TRP A 54 7.36 8.66 15.63
CA TRP A 54 6.03 8.53 16.22
C TRP A 54 6.08 7.90 17.61
N GLU A 55 5.07 8.18 18.41
CA GLU A 55 4.94 7.64 19.75
C GLU A 55 3.89 6.53 19.76
N ALA A 56 4.29 5.36 20.25
CA ALA A 56 3.41 4.23 20.47
C ALA A 56 2.96 4.14 21.91
N THR A 57 1.72 3.71 22.11
CA THR A 57 1.18 3.29 23.42
C THR A 57 0.80 1.82 23.35
N SER A 58 0.52 1.22 24.51
CA SER A 58 -0.04 -0.13 24.59
C SER A 58 -1.39 -0.26 23.87
N ASN A 59 -2.14 0.84 23.74
CA ASN A 59 -3.43 0.88 23.06
C ASN A 59 -3.32 0.78 21.52
N ASN A 60 -2.12 1.01 20.96
CA ASN A 60 -1.88 0.85 19.53
C ASN A 60 -1.59 -0.59 19.10
N ARG A 61 -1.73 -1.54 20.03
CA ARG A 61 -1.46 -2.97 19.85
C ARG A 61 -2.75 -3.76 19.72
N LEU A 62 -2.76 -4.72 18.78
CA LEU A 62 -3.81 -5.73 18.69
C LEU A 62 -3.24 -7.03 18.10
N HIS A 63 -3.61 -8.16 18.71
CA HIS A 63 -3.43 -9.51 18.18
C HIS A 63 -4.79 -10.21 18.29
N GLY A 64 -5.66 -10.01 17.31
CA GLY A 64 -7.02 -10.51 17.32
C GLY A 64 -7.98 -9.73 16.44
N LEU A 65 -9.27 -9.81 16.74
CA LEU A 65 -10.30 -9.15 15.96
C LEU A 65 -10.44 -7.66 16.35
N ASP A 66 -10.50 -6.79 15.35
CA ASP A 66 -10.88 -5.39 15.49
C ASP A 66 -12.40 -5.23 15.72
N PRO A 67 -12.90 -4.02 16.02
CA PRO A 67 -14.34 -3.79 16.22
C PRO A 67 -15.24 -4.17 15.02
N ASN A 68 -14.67 -4.28 13.82
CA ASN A 68 -15.40 -4.73 12.62
C ASN A 68 -15.26 -6.24 12.37
N GLY A 69 -14.56 -6.98 13.24
CA GLY A 69 -14.34 -8.41 13.12
C GLY A 69 -13.20 -8.77 12.15
N GLN A 70 -12.38 -7.81 11.74
CA GLN A 70 -11.17 -8.06 10.96
C GLN A 70 -10.03 -8.45 11.88
N HIS A 71 -9.31 -9.53 11.56
CA HIS A 71 -8.13 -9.91 12.31
C HIS A 71 -6.99 -8.91 12.07
N VAL A 72 -6.40 -8.40 13.14
CA VAL A 72 -5.26 -7.49 13.10
C VAL A 72 -4.12 -8.10 13.94
N ASP A 73 -2.92 -8.06 13.36
CA ASP A 73 -1.69 -8.42 14.05
C ASP A 73 -0.67 -7.30 13.89
N THR A 74 -0.49 -6.52 14.93
CA THR A 74 0.48 -5.43 14.93
C THR A 74 1.92 -5.95 15.03
N PRO A 75 2.89 -5.35 14.29
CA PRO A 75 4.29 -5.79 14.34
C PRO A 75 5.04 -5.24 15.55
N ASP A 76 4.44 -5.31 16.73
CA ASP A 76 5.06 -4.90 17.99
C ASP A 76 5.95 -6.00 18.58
N ALA A 77 6.86 -5.61 19.47
CA ALA A 77 7.88 -6.50 20.03
C ALA A 77 7.33 -7.58 20.97
N ASP A 78 6.08 -7.48 21.40
CA ASP A 78 5.43 -8.48 22.25
C ASP A 78 4.59 -9.47 21.45
N ALA A 79 4.55 -9.31 20.11
CA ALA A 79 3.94 -10.31 19.25
C ALA A 79 4.59 -11.68 19.45
N ALA A 80 3.75 -12.71 19.40
CA ALA A 80 4.18 -14.06 19.75
C ALA A 80 5.41 -14.52 18.95
N PRO A 81 6.32 -15.30 19.56
CA PRO A 81 7.56 -15.80 18.93
C PRO A 81 7.36 -16.53 17.60
N GLN A 82 6.18 -17.12 17.38
CA GLN A 82 5.83 -17.78 16.12
C GLN A 82 5.79 -16.84 14.90
N LEU A 83 5.71 -15.52 15.11
CA LEU A 83 5.72 -14.50 14.06
C LEU A 83 7.14 -14.08 13.65
N GLY A 84 8.16 -14.69 14.27
CA GLY A 84 9.55 -14.44 13.98
C GLY A 84 10.13 -13.21 14.69
N SER A 85 11.43 -13.02 14.62
CA SER A 85 12.18 -11.94 15.27
C SER A 85 11.92 -10.54 14.68
N ALA A 86 10.93 -10.40 13.82
CA ALA A 86 10.66 -9.23 12.99
C ALA A 86 9.77 -8.18 13.64
N MET A 87 9.30 -8.44 14.85
CA MET A 87 8.46 -7.52 15.59
C MET A 87 9.35 -6.48 16.27
N TRP A 88 9.05 -5.20 16.05
CA TRP A 88 10.06 -4.18 16.26
C TRP A 88 9.64 -3.00 17.13
N TRP A 89 8.41 -2.51 17.00
CA TRP A 89 8.03 -1.32 17.76
C TRP A 89 7.61 -1.66 19.20
N LYS A 90 7.81 -0.71 20.10
CA LYS A 90 7.47 -0.78 21.53
C LYS A 90 6.73 0.49 21.94
N PRO A 91 5.98 0.49 23.04
CA PRO A 91 5.51 1.73 23.65
C PRO A 91 6.66 2.72 23.84
N GLY A 92 6.41 3.99 23.47
CA GLY A 92 7.41 5.07 23.40
C GLY A 92 7.78 5.44 21.95
N THR A 93 8.92 6.11 21.79
CA THR A 93 9.39 6.62 20.49
C THR A 93 9.84 5.51 19.55
N ASN A 94 9.32 5.55 18.33
CA ASN A 94 9.68 4.65 17.24
C ASN A 94 10.00 5.44 15.97
N TYR A 95 10.67 4.79 14.99
CA TYR A 95 11.06 5.36 13.71
C TYR A 95 10.69 4.44 12.55
N GLY A 96 10.18 5.04 11.46
CA GLY A 96 9.65 4.36 10.30
C GLY A 96 8.18 3.99 10.46
N MET A 97 7.39 4.19 9.39
CA MET A 97 5.98 3.85 9.40
C MET A 97 5.79 2.34 9.45
N PRO A 98 4.93 1.81 10.33
CA PRO A 98 4.60 0.38 10.36
C PRO A 98 4.00 -0.10 9.03
N TYR A 99 4.34 -1.34 8.65
CA TYR A 99 3.65 -2.03 7.59
C TYR A 99 2.20 -2.29 7.99
N LYS A 100 1.27 -2.02 7.06
CA LYS A 100 -0.14 -2.35 7.21
C LYS A 100 -0.66 -2.97 5.93
N TRP A 101 -1.26 -4.17 5.98
CA TRP A 101 -1.93 -4.78 4.85
C TRP A 101 -2.99 -3.86 4.24
N GLY A 102 -2.90 -3.58 2.93
CA GLY A 102 -3.78 -2.60 2.24
C GLY A 102 -3.63 -1.16 2.73
N GLY A 103 -2.49 -0.82 3.35
CA GLY A 103 -2.23 0.50 3.91
C GLY A 103 -1.90 1.55 2.86
N PHE A 104 -2.41 2.78 3.08
CA PHE A 104 -2.17 3.93 2.21
C PHE A 104 -2.12 5.26 2.99
N ASP A 105 -1.87 5.23 4.29
CA ASP A 105 -1.80 6.45 5.09
C ASP A 105 -0.56 7.29 4.68
N THR A 106 -0.69 8.63 4.68
CA THR A 106 0.47 9.52 4.70
C THR A 106 1.08 9.56 6.10
N PRO A 107 2.32 10.07 6.27
CA PRO A 107 2.89 10.30 7.59
C PRO A 107 1.99 11.13 8.50
N GLU A 108 1.37 12.16 7.97
CA GLU A 108 0.45 13.05 8.70
C GLU A 108 -0.86 12.32 9.07
N GLU A 109 -1.47 11.60 8.12
CA GLU A 109 -2.68 10.80 8.36
C GLU A 109 -2.43 9.74 9.43
N PHE A 110 -1.30 9.03 9.37
CA PHE A 110 -0.90 8.04 10.37
C PHE A 110 -0.83 8.66 11.78
N LEU A 111 -0.13 9.79 11.93
CA LEU A 111 -0.01 10.47 13.22
C LEU A 111 -1.36 10.96 13.74
N LEU A 112 -2.19 11.55 12.88
CA LEU A 112 -3.53 12.01 13.23
C LEU A 112 -4.42 10.85 13.68
N ARG A 113 -4.34 9.71 13.02
CA ARG A 113 -5.10 8.51 13.39
C ARG A 113 -4.69 7.98 14.75
N LEU A 114 -3.37 7.89 15.02
CA LEU A 114 -2.88 7.44 16.34
C LEU A 114 -3.27 8.38 17.50
N ALA A 115 -3.51 9.66 17.21
CA ALA A 115 -3.92 10.65 18.20
C ALA A 115 -5.44 10.64 18.51
N GLN A 116 -6.23 9.81 17.82
CA GLN A 116 -7.68 9.72 18.06
C GLN A 116 -7.99 9.00 19.36
N GLU A 117 -9.14 9.33 19.97
CA GLU A 117 -9.65 8.63 21.17
C GLU A 117 -10.10 7.18 20.86
N SER A 118 -10.52 6.91 19.62
CA SER A 118 -10.88 5.57 19.15
C SER A 118 -9.64 4.68 19.03
N PRO A 119 -9.76 3.36 19.24
CA PRO A 119 -8.63 2.46 19.09
C PRO A 119 -8.10 2.49 17.65
N VAL A 120 -6.81 2.76 17.50
CA VAL A 120 -6.08 2.67 16.22
C VAL A 120 -4.82 1.86 16.45
N TYR A 121 -4.66 0.81 15.63
CA TYR A 121 -3.57 -0.16 15.76
C TYR A 121 -2.42 0.20 14.83
N ALA A 122 -1.20 0.21 15.33
CA ALA A 122 -0.03 0.62 14.58
C ALA A 122 0.57 -0.52 13.76
N GLY A 123 0.10 -0.63 12.52
CA GLY A 123 0.46 -1.68 11.58
C GLY A 123 -0.51 -2.88 11.61
N ASP A 124 -0.34 -3.72 10.60
CA ASP A 124 -1.05 -5.00 10.44
C ASP A 124 -0.26 -5.84 9.42
N TYR A 125 0.47 -6.85 9.87
CA TYR A 125 1.36 -7.58 8.96
C TYR A 125 0.60 -8.49 7.98
N ALA A 126 1.24 -8.83 6.87
CA ALA A 126 0.67 -9.69 5.83
C ALA A 126 0.77 -11.16 6.22
N SER A 127 -0.19 -11.66 6.98
CA SER A 127 -0.36 -13.09 7.24
C SER A 127 -0.93 -13.83 6.02
N ASP A 128 -0.83 -15.15 5.98
CA ASP A 128 -1.40 -15.95 4.89
C ASP A 128 -2.91 -15.73 4.73
N SER A 129 -3.64 -15.55 5.83
CA SER A 129 -5.08 -15.24 5.79
C SER A 129 -5.38 -13.87 5.21
N LYS A 130 -4.53 -12.86 5.48
CA LYS A 130 -4.62 -11.53 4.86
C LYS A 130 -4.40 -11.60 3.35
N VAL A 131 -3.36 -12.30 2.94
CA VAL A 131 -3.03 -12.49 1.52
C VAL A 131 -4.17 -13.22 0.79
N ALA A 132 -4.75 -14.24 1.39
CA ALA A 132 -5.87 -14.99 0.84
C ALA A 132 -7.16 -14.15 0.77
N GLY A 133 -7.44 -13.33 1.78
CA GLY A 133 -8.61 -12.47 1.87
C GLY A 133 -8.53 -11.19 1.01
N GLY A 134 -7.34 -10.79 0.59
CA GLY A 134 -7.14 -9.62 -0.25
C GLY A 134 -7.69 -8.33 0.36
N ASP A 135 -8.47 -7.57 -0.42
CA ASP A 135 -9.06 -6.29 0.02
C ASP A 135 -10.11 -6.50 1.15
N ASP A 136 -10.78 -7.65 1.19
CA ASP A 136 -11.79 -7.98 2.22
C ASP A 136 -11.15 -8.21 3.60
N ALA A 137 -9.83 -8.43 3.66
CA ALA A 137 -9.10 -8.61 4.91
C ALA A 137 -8.46 -7.32 5.45
N VAL A 138 -8.72 -6.16 4.84
CA VAL A 138 -8.15 -4.87 5.25
C VAL A 138 -8.91 -4.30 6.45
N SER A 139 -8.21 -4.08 7.57
CA SER A 139 -8.78 -3.42 8.73
C SER A 139 -8.79 -1.89 8.57
N SER A 140 -9.93 -1.26 8.86
CA SER A 140 -10.06 0.20 8.97
C SER A 140 -9.50 0.76 10.28
N TYR A 141 -9.30 -0.10 11.29
CA TYR A 141 -8.75 0.27 12.59
C TYR A 141 -7.22 0.18 12.65
N ALA A 142 -6.56 -0.44 11.67
CA ALA A 142 -5.11 -0.42 11.58
C ALA A 142 -4.64 0.79 10.75
N ALA A 143 -3.51 1.39 11.15
CA ALA A 143 -2.85 2.51 10.48
C ALA A 143 -1.46 2.12 10.01
N GLY A 144 -1.05 2.61 8.83
CA GLY A 144 0.24 2.32 8.22
C GLY A 144 0.19 2.27 6.70
N ILE A 145 1.21 1.67 6.10
CA ILE A 145 1.34 1.60 4.65
C ILE A 145 1.86 0.23 4.21
N ASP A 146 1.42 -0.28 3.04
CA ASP A 146 2.02 -1.46 2.41
C ASP A 146 3.05 -1.11 1.33
N CYS A 147 3.66 -2.12 0.72
CA CYS A 147 4.71 -1.94 -0.28
C CYS A 147 4.22 -1.18 -1.51
N SER A 148 3.07 -1.51 -2.02
CA SER A 148 2.46 -0.91 -3.20
C SER A 148 1.84 0.45 -2.90
N GLY A 149 1.30 0.64 -1.71
CA GLY A 149 0.84 1.92 -1.18
C GLY A 149 1.97 2.93 -1.07
N LEU A 150 3.14 2.52 -0.54
CA LEU A 150 4.32 3.38 -0.47
C LEU A 150 4.75 3.87 -1.86
N VAL A 151 4.86 2.95 -2.83
CA VAL A 151 5.20 3.32 -4.22
C VAL A 151 4.15 4.25 -4.81
N SER A 152 2.87 3.96 -4.58
CA SER A 152 1.76 4.80 -5.05
C SER A 152 1.84 6.22 -4.48
N ARG A 153 2.19 6.38 -3.20
CA ARG A 153 2.44 7.69 -2.57
C ARG A 153 3.69 8.38 -3.12
N CYS A 154 4.79 7.64 -3.32
CA CYS A 154 6.02 8.18 -3.91
C CYS A 154 5.79 8.72 -5.33
N TRP A 155 4.93 8.08 -6.09
CA TRP A 155 4.57 8.51 -7.45
C TRP A 155 3.38 9.50 -7.50
N ASN A 156 2.89 9.95 -6.35
CA ASN A 156 1.75 10.87 -6.23
C ASN A 156 0.51 10.36 -6.98
N LEU A 157 0.23 9.07 -6.88
CA LEU A 157 -0.94 8.45 -7.50
C LEU A 157 -2.22 8.79 -6.70
N PRO A 158 -3.37 8.92 -7.40
CA PRO A 158 -4.62 9.37 -6.77
C PRO A 158 -5.25 8.34 -5.80
N ARG A 159 -4.80 7.09 -5.85
CA ARG A 159 -5.25 5.97 -5.00
C ARG A 159 -4.14 4.95 -4.80
N PRO A 160 -4.29 3.99 -3.87
CA PRO A 160 -3.40 2.84 -3.82
C PRO A 160 -3.57 1.97 -5.09
N TYR A 161 -2.45 1.54 -5.65
CA TYR A 161 -2.37 0.57 -6.75
C TYR A 161 -1.68 -0.67 -6.23
N SER A 162 -2.27 -1.83 -6.47
CA SER A 162 -1.67 -3.11 -6.10
C SER A 162 -0.43 -3.42 -6.93
N THR A 163 0.41 -4.35 -6.46
CA THR A 163 1.57 -4.85 -7.23
C THR A 163 1.19 -5.46 -8.59
N ARG A 164 -0.07 -5.89 -8.77
CA ARG A 164 -0.58 -6.36 -10.07
C ARG A 164 -0.89 -5.20 -11.02
N GLU A 165 -1.28 -4.03 -10.50
CA GLU A 165 -1.67 -2.86 -11.28
C GLU A 165 -0.47 -1.97 -11.63
N LEU A 166 0.54 -1.87 -10.74
CA LEU A 166 1.69 -0.97 -10.91
C LEU A 166 2.43 -1.19 -12.23
N GLY A 167 2.57 -2.45 -12.67
CA GLY A 167 3.22 -2.78 -13.94
C GLY A 167 2.58 -2.10 -15.15
N GLY A 168 1.26 -1.94 -15.17
CA GLY A 168 0.52 -1.24 -16.23
C GLY A 168 0.82 0.25 -16.34
N LEU A 169 1.26 0.88 -15.24
CA LEU A 169 1.67 2.28 -15.18
C LEU A 169 3.14 2.49 -15.60
N CYS A 170 3.89 1.42 -15.82
CA CYS A 170 5.33 1.44 -16.05
C CYS A 170 5.73 1.05 -17.48
N VAL A 171 6.97 1.36 -17.81
CA VAL A 171 7.76 0.71 -18.84
C VAL A 171 8.70 -0.26 -18.11
N GLN A 172 8.72 -1.52 -18.52
CA GLN A 172 9.72 -2.47 -18.05
C GLN A 172 11.08 -2.13 -18.68
N LEU A 173 12.11 -2.01 -17.85
CA LEU A 173 13.48 -1.78 -18.30
C LEU A 173 14.11 -3.11 -18.76
N GLN A 174 15.13 -3.01 -19.61
CA GLN A 174 15.82 -4.19 -20.15
C GLN A 174 16.74 -4.83 -19.10
N ASP A 175 17.40 -4.00 -18.30
CA ASP A 175 18.30 -4.44 -17.23
C ASP A 175 18.16 -3.58 -15.98
N PHE A 176 18.53 -4.16 -14.84
CA PHE A 176 18.54 -3.45 -13.56
C PHE A 176 19.54 -2.30 -13.53
N SER A 177 20.61 -2.35 -14.31
CA SER A 177 21.61 -1.26 -14.39
C SER A 177 21.03 0.07 -14.92
N GLU A 178 19.86 0.02 -15.56
CA GLU A 178 19.13 1.20 -16.03
C GLU A 178 18.32 1.91 -14.94
N LEU A 179 18.23 1.33 -13.73
CA LEU A 179 17.46 1.91 -12.63
C LEU A 179 17.97 3.29 -12.24
N GLN A 180 17.03 4.20 -12.05
CA GLN A 180 17.26 5.56 -11.57
C GLN A 180 16.38 5.84 -10.35
N PRO A 181 16.73 6.81 -9.48
CA PRO A 181 15.96 7.12 -8.28
C PRO A 181 14.45 7.24 -8.55
N GLY A 182 13.64 6.52 -7.79
CA GLY A 182 12.19 6.46 -7.97
C GLY A 182 11.67 5.39 -8.93
N ASP A 183 12.55 4.67 -9.64
CA ASP A 183 12.18 3.44 -10.36
C ASP A 183 11.94 2.29 -9.36
N ILE A 184 11.41 1.17 -9.80
CA ILE A 184 11.06 0.05 -8.92
C ILE A 184 11.63 -1.29 -9.41
N ALA A 185 11.90 -2.17 -8.45
CA ALA A 185 11.96 -3.61 -8.68
C ALA A 185 10.60 -4.21 -8.32
N LEU A 186 9.92 -4.83 -9.28
CA LEU A 186 8.55 -5.31 -9.15
C LEU A 186 8.48 -6.83 -9.30
N LYS A 187 7.78 -7.48 -8.36
CA LYS A 187 7.30 -8.86 -8.46
C LYS A 187 5.77 -8.84 -8.38
N PRO A 188 5.09 -8.86 -9.55
CA PRO A 188 3.64 -8.70 -9.61
C PRO A 188 2.89 -9.69 -8.70
N GLY A 189 1.89 -9.19 -7.98
CA GLY A 189 1.09 -10.00 -7.05
C GLY A 189 1.81 -10.40 -5.76
N THR A 190 3.05 -9.94 -5.55
CA THR A 190 3.84 -10.32 -4.39
C THR A 190 4.39 -9.09 -3.66
N HIS A 191 5.32 -8.35 -4.30
CA HIS A 191 6.03 -7.27 -3.62
C HIS A 191 6.62 -6.25 -4.60
N VAL A 192 6.91 -5.05 -4.09
CA VAL A 192 7.57 -3.98 -4.83
C VAL A 192 8.55 -3.24 -3.94
N ILE A 193 9.69 -2.85 -4.53
CA ILE A 193 10.82 -2.18 -3.89
C ILE A 193 11.14 -0.92 -4.69
N LEU A 194 11.29 0.22 -4.03
CA LEU A 194 11.69 1.49 -4.66
C LEU A 194 13.22 1.58 -4.71
N PHE A 195 13.77 1.87 -5.88
CA PHE A 195 15.19 2.16 -6.05
C PHE A 195 15.50 3.58 -5.56
N ASP A 196 16.50 3.70 -4.68
CA ASP A 196 16.98 5.00 -4.19
C ASP A 196 18.26 5.43 -4.93
N SER A 197 19.36 4.70 -4.76
CA SER A 197 20.64 5.04 -5.34
C SER A 197 21.58 3.83 -5.40
N TRP A 198 22.55 3.87 -6.30
CA TRP A 198 23.62 2.86 -6.36
C TRP A 198 24.55 2.96 -5.16
N VAL A 199 25.04 1.81 -4.70
CA VAL A 199 26.07 1.71 -3.65
C VAL A 199 27.47 1.74 -4.28
N ASP A 200 27.59 1.18 -5.48
CA ASP A 200 28.85 1.01 -6.21
C ASP A 200 28.71 1.40 -7.68
N ASP A 201 29.86 1.74 -8.31
CA ASP A 201 29.93 2.10 -9.73
C ASP A 201 29.68 0.91 -10.66
N ALA A 202 29.78 -0.32 -10.15
CA ALA A 202 29.47 -1.54 -10.91
C ALA A 202 27.98 -1.79 -11.07
N HIS A 203 27.13 -0.99 -10.42
CA HIS A 203 25.68 -1.14 -10.40
C HIS A 203 25.24 -2.56 -9.99
N SER A 204 25.95 -3.16 -9.03
CA SER A 204 25.67 -4.52 -8.54
C SER A 204 24.83 -4.55 -7.28
N VAL A 205 24.91 -3.49 -6.47
CA VAL A 205 24.16 -3.30 -5.21
C VAL A 205 23.59 -1.89 -5.18
N PHE A 206 22.38 -1.76 -4.70
CA PHE A 206 21.75 -0.46 -4.52
C PHE A 206 21.09 -0.30 -3.15
N TYR A 207 20.87 0.94 -2.76
CA TYR A 207 19.98 1.28 -1.65
C TYR A 207 18.53 1.21 -2.12
N ALA A 208 17.75 0.44 -1.41
CA ALA A 208 16.32 0.25 -1.61
C ALA A 208 15.52 0.90 -0.49
N VAL A 209 14.30 1.35 -0.81
CA VAL A 209 13.29 1.73 0.19
C VAL A 209 12.05 0.88 -0.05
N GLU A 210 11.51 0.30 1.00
CA GLU A 210 10.25 -0.46 0.94
C GLU A 210 9.44 -0.31 2.22
N ALA A 211 8.14 -0.55 2.14
CA ALA A 211 7.34 -0.99 3.27
C ALA A 211 7.38 -2.52 3.23
N GLY A 212 8.33 -3.11 3.95
CA GLY A 212 8.69 -4.51 3.83
C GLY A 212 8.07 -5.39 4.90
N GLY A 213 8.14 -6.69 4.62
CA GLY A 213 7.80 -7.74 5.55
C GLY A 213 8.97 -8.12 6.46
N VAL A 214 9.16 -9.43 6.66
CA VAL A 214 10.27 -9.98 7.47
C VAL A 214 11.62 -9.49 6.94
N PRO A 215 12.52 -9.00 7.80
CA PRO A 215 12.42 -8.97 9.27
C PRO A 215 11.90 -7.65 9.87
N HIS A 216 11.41 -6.70 9.10
CA HIS A 216 11.23 -5.34 9.60
C HIS A 216 9.78 -4.87 9.75
N TRP A 217 8.83 -5.36 8.96
CA TRP A 217 7.42 -4.95 8.98
C TRP A 217 7.19 -3.44 9.14
N LYS A 218 8.01 -2.64 8.42
CA LYS A 218 7.96 -1.18 8.39
C LYS A 218 8.56 -0.59 7.13
N CYS A 219 8.43 0.72 6.97
CA CYS A 219 9.21 1.46 5.99
C CYS A 219 10.67 1.58 6.45
N TYR A 220 11.61 1.13 5.62
CA TYR A 220 13.04 1.19 5.90
C TYR A 220 13.87 1.25 4.64
N ARG A 221 15.12 1.63 4.80
CA ARG A 221 16.15 1.71 3.74
C ARG A 221 17.23 0.67 4.01
N TYR A 222 17.62 -0.08 2.98
CA TYR A 222 18.63 -1.13 3.10
C TYR A 222 19.39 -1.33 1.78
N ARG A 223 20.38 -2.21 1.79
CA ARG A 223 21.13 -2.59 0.60
C ARG A 223 20.64 -3.93 0.07
N ILE A 224 20.49 -4.02 -1.25
CA ILE A 224 20.13 -5.26 -1.92
C ILE A 224 20.94 -5.42 -3.22
N SER A 225 21.38 -6.64 -3.51
CA SER A 225 22.08 -6.94 -4.76
C SER A 225 21.11 -7.27 -5.88
N ILE A 226 21.49 -6.93 -7.12
CA ILE A 226 20.74 -7.28 -8.32
C ILE A 226 20.63 -8.79 -8.47
N GLU A 227 21.67 -9.55 -8.12
CA GLU A 227 21.65 -11.00 -8.14
C GLU A 227 20.53 -11.56 -7.26
N THR A 228 20.38 -11.02 -6.04
CA THR A 228 19.29 -11.40 -5.13
C THR A 228 17.93 -11.11 -5.75
N LEU A 229 17.73 -9.94 -6.35
CA LEU A 229 16.46 -9.59 -7.00
C LEU A 229 16.13 -10.50 -8.18
N LYS A 230 17.11 -10.76 -9.04
CA LYS A 230 16.95 -11.69 -10.19
C LYS A 230 16.56 -13.10 -9.70
N ARG A 231 17.27 -13.62 -8.67
CA ARG A 231 16.99 -14.92 -8.08
C ARG A 231 15.58 -15.01 -7.44
N LEU A 232 15.09 -13.88 -6.87
CA LEU A 232 13.76 -13.78 -6.27
C LEU A 232 12.65 -13.51 -7.31
N GLY A 233 12.99 -13.30 -8.59
CA GLY A 233 12.03 -13.10 -9.67
C GLY A 233 11.49 -11.68 -9.80
N TYR A 234 12.23 -10.66 -9.33
CA TYR A 234 11.89 -9.27 -9.58
C TYR A 234 12.33 -8.84 -10.98
N THR A 235 11.62 -7.85 -11.53
CA THR A 235 11.95 -7.17 -12.79
C THR A 235 12.00 -5.65 -12.60
N PRO A 236 12.90 -4.93 -13.32
CA PRO A 236 13.04 -3.49 -13.16
C PRO A 236 11.99 -2.75 -14.00
N HIS A 237 11.40 -1.70 -13.41
CA HIS A 237 10.34 -0.92 -14.04
C HIS A 237 10.48 0.57 -13.75
N ARG A 238 10.08 1.40 -14.74
CA ARG A 238 10.05 2.86 -14.64
C ARG A 238 8.63 3.36 -14.80
N TYR A 239 8.18 4.20 -13.88
CA TYR A 239 6.89 4.87 -14.00
C TYR A 239 6.85 5.81 -15.20
N LYS A 240 5.79 5.76 -16.03
CA LYS A 240 5.69 6.54 -17.27
C LYS A 240 5.66 8.05 -17.07
N ASN A 241 5.18 8.54 -15.90
CA ASN A 241 5.09 9.97 -15.57
C ASN A 241 6.18 10.46 -14.58
N ILE A 242 7.28 9.71 -14.38
CA ILE A 242 8.41 10.17 -13.58
C ILE A 242 9.40 10.97 -14.44
N ARG A 243 9.94 12.10 -13.89
CA ARG A 243 10.86 13.01 -14.57
C ARG A 243 12.13 13.25 -13.76
#